data_6de14fafb774c86d54a7df09774464e1
#
_entry.id   6de14fafb774c86d54a7df09774464e1
#
_cell.length_a   1.000
_cell.length_b   1.000
_cell.length_c   1.000
_cell.angle_alpha   90.00
_cell.angle_beta   90.00
_cell.angle_gamma   90.00
#
_symmetry.space_group_name_H-M   'P 1'
#
loop_
_entity.id
_entity.type
_entity.pdbx_description
1 polymer ?
#
loop_
_entity_poly.entity_id
_entity_poly.type
_entity_poly.pdbx_seq_one_letter_code
_entity_poly.pdbx_strand_id
1 'polypeptide(L)'
;MASALVTAAVAAPILAGAATHGGAVPGGAVIHVTTLADSGTGSLREAFSARGPKVIVFDVGGVIHLASDIKLATDHTTIAGQTAPAPGITLTGGSFRLRASDVVVQHIAIRPGPADTPEVNGNRDSLTIGGGSHAVHDIRVENVSLSWSVDENADIADRVDRITFRNNIVAEALRNAGHPKGRHSMGMLINKDDQGVAVIGNLFAANMFRNPVIARGASVFVGYNLIADPGENAIHFYDVPGATPLKAAIVNNVVAFGPDSDDNITAVQIPDDMAQKNADAEIFLSGNRSAPGEATNRGNFKLVDAAPLELLPGIVPPPDVREGVLRYAGARPHQRDAVDARIIGAVEAGTERIIDNPAQVGGLAEGPPTQKVSDVPEDAFAPGTNGSLKVENWLCARGQALGASPSPECPSGGQRLSQRR
;
A
#
# COMPACT_ATOMS: atom_id res chain seq x y z
N MET A 1 -39.91 -41.32 -4.98
CA MET A 1 -39.64 -39.87 -4.82
C MET A 1 -38.15 -39.67 -5.02
N ALA A 2 -37.73 -39.14 -6.18
CA ALA A 2 -36.34 -38.86 -6.45
C ALA A 2 -36.02 -37.46 -5.89
N SER A 3 -35.15 -37.42 -4.92
CA SER A 3 -34.62 -36.16 -4.37
C SER A 3 -33.63 -35.57 -5.38
N ALA A 4 -33.97 -34.46 -6.01
CA ALA A 4 -33.04 -33.71 -6.83
C ALA A 4 -32.02 -33.01 -5.93
N LEU A 5 -30.76 -33.43 -5.97
CA LEU A 5 -29.67 -32.66 -5.44
C LEU A 5 -29.54 -31.40 -6.29
N VAL A 6 -29.95 -30.25 -5.73
CA VAL A 6 -29.60 -28.93 -6.27
C VAL A 6 -28.17 -28.67 -5.83
N THR A 7 -27.22 -28.97 -6.69
CA THR A 7 -25.83 -28.45 -6.51
C THR A 7 -25.88 -26.97 -6.79
N ALA A 8 -25.81 -26.16 -5.74
CA ALA A 8 -25.56 -24.73 -5.88
C ALA A 8 -24.22 -24.56 -6.62
N ALA A 9 -24.22 -23.91 -7.77
CA ALA A 9 -23.00 -23.55 -8.47
C ALA A 9 -22.25 -22.53 -7.57
N VAL A 10 -21.07 -22.92 -7.09
CA VAL A 10 -20.18 -21.98 -6.40
C VAL A 10 -19.75 -20.94 -7.44
N ALA A 11 -20.03 -19.67 -7.18
CA ALA A 11 -19.58 -18.59 -8.05
C ALA A 11 -18.06 -18.60 -8.12
N ALA A 12 -17.48 -18.30 -9.29
CA ALA A 12 -16.03 -18.16 -9.40
C ALA A 12 -15.54 -17.00 -8.51
N PRO A 13 -14.39 -17.16 -7.85
CA PRO A 13 -13.84 -16.11 -6.99
C PRO A 13 -13.50 -14.85 -7.81
N ILE A 14 -13.61 -13.68 -7.16
CA ILE A 14 -13.18 -12.40 -7.72
C ILE A 14 -11.65 -12.37 -7.71
N LEU A 15 -11.01 -11.94 -8.79
CA LEU A 15 -9.57 -11.72 -8.81
C LEU A 15 -9.26 -10.38 -8.15
N ALA A 16 -8.48 -10.41 -7.07
CA ALA A 16 -8.03 -9.23 -6.35
C ALA A 16 -6.65 -8.80 -6.83
N GLY A 17 -6.49 -7.51 -7.09
CA GLY A 17 -5.24 -6.88 -7.53
C GLY A 17 -5.37 -6.20 -8.90
N ALA A 18 -4.35 -5.48 -9.29
CA ALA A 18 -4.23 -4.75 -10.54
C ALA A 18 -3.15 -5.34 -11.44
N ALA A 19 -3.41 -5.42 -12.72
CA ALA A 19 -2.47 -5.83 -13.76
C ALA A 19 -2.19 -4.66 -14.72
N THR A 20 -1.63 -3.58 -14.19
CA THR A 20 -1.30 -2.39 -14.99
C THR A 20 0.20 -2.23 -15.21
N HIS A 21 0.57 -1.69 -16.35
CA HIS A 21 1.93 -1.25 -16.70
C HIS A 21 2.15 0.24 -16.41
N GLY A 22 1.12 0.95 -15.95
CA GLY A 22 1.16 2.40 -15.74
C GLY A 22 1.53 3.14 -17.02
N GLY A 23 2.58 3.96 -16.96
CA GLY A 23 3.10 4.69 -18.13
C GLY A 23 4.05 3.89 -19.03
N ALA A 24 4.41 2.66 -18.65
CA ALA A 24 5.29 1.80 -19.46
C ALA A 24 4.51 1.10 -20.57
N VAL A 25 3.95 1.88 -21.48
CA VAL A 25 3.16 1.43 -22.62
C VAL A 25 3.74 1.98 -23.93
N PRO A 26 3.48 1.35 -25.09
CA PRO A 26 3.94 1.89 -26.39
C PRO A 26 3.49 3.34 -26.58
N GLY A 27 4.41 4.20 -27.00
CA GLY A 27 4.15 5.64 -27.17
C GLY A 27 4.20 6.46 -25.88
N GLY A 28 4.59 5.87 -24.77
CA GLY A 28 4.86 6.59 -23.52
C GLY A 28 6.09 7.50 -23.61
N ALA A 29 6.23 8.37 -22.63
CA ALA A 29 7.36 9.29 -22.50
C ALA A 29 8.09 9.10 -21.16
N VAL A 30 9.40 9.32 -21.13
CA VAL A 30 10.14 9.46 -19.89
C VAL A 30 10.14 10.92 -19.46
N ILE A 31 9.73 11.18 -18.22
CA ILE A 31 9.73 12.52 -17.62
C ILE A 31 10.74 12.53 -16.49
N HIS A 32 11.70 13.44 -16.55
CA HIS A 32 12.78 13.55 -15.57
C HIS A 32 12.44 14.55 -14.47
N VAL A 33 12.51 14.12 -13.22
CA VAL A 33 12.52 15.00 -12.05
C VAL A 33 13.98 15.34 -11.73
N THR A 34 14.34 16.59 -11.92
CA THR A 34 15.71 17.09 -11.85
C THR A 34 15.95 18.04 -10.67
N THR A 35 14.89 18.36 -9.90
CA THR A 35 14.98 19.22 -8.72
C THR A 35 14.08 18.68 -7.59
N LEU A 36 14.46 18.96 -6.34
CA LEU A 36 13.67 18.70 -5.14
C LEU A 36 12.72 19.85 -4.80
N ALA A 37 12.67 20.92 -5.59
CA ALA A 37 11.74 22.02 -5.40
C ALA A 37 10.28 21.51 -5.51
N ASP A 38 9.37 22.08 -4.70
CA ASP A 38 7.94 21.74 -4.73
C ASP A 38 7.30 21.98 -6.10
N SER A 39 7.72 23.05 -6.79
CA SER A 39 7.15 23.47 -8.07
C SER A 39 8.20 24.07 -9.01
N GLY A 40 7.80 24.34 -10.25
CA GLY A 40 8.67 24.87 -11.31
C GLY A 40 9.27 23.77 -12.17
N THR A 41 10.11 24.18 -13.11
CA THR A 41 10.69 23.30 -14.13
C THR A 41 11.53 22.18 -13.49
N GLY A 42 11.28 20.95 -13.93
CA GLY A 42 11.94 19.75 -13.43
C GLY A 42 11.43 19.24 -12.08
N SER A 43 10.39 19.84 -11.48
CA SER A 43 9.79 19.36 -10.23
C SER A 43 8.86 18.16 -10.46
N LEU A 44 8.62 17.40 -9.39
CA LEU A 44 7.63 16.30 -9.42
C LEU A 44 6.22 16.81 -9.75
N ARG A 45 5.84 17.99 -9.25
CA ARG A 45 4.55 18.62 -9.51
C ARG A 45 4.37 18.97 -10.98
N GLU A 46 5.41 19.45 -11.65
CA GLU A 46 5.40 19.65 -13.09
C GLU A 46 5.27 18.31 -13.85
N ALA A 47 6.04 17.29 -13.44
CA ALA A 47 5.98 15.96 -14.05
C ALA A 47 4.57 15.35 -13.98
N PHE A 48 3.83 15.57 -12.89
CA PHE A 48 2.43 15.12 -12.75
C PHE A 48 1.49 15.81 -13.73
N SER A 49 1.79 17.03 -14.17
CA SER A 49 0.97 17.78 -15.13
C SER A 49 1.21 17.40 -16.59
N ALA A 50 2.28 16.66 -16.89
CA ALA A 50 2.57 16.19 -18.25
C ALA A 50 1.43 15.31 -18.77
N ARG A 51 1.08 15.47 -20.05
CA ARG A 51 -0.01 14.73 -20.70
C ARG A 51 0.47 13.41 -21.31
N GLY A 52 -0.46 12.48 -21.46
CA GLY A 52 -0.22 11.17 -22.06
C GLY A 52 0.49 10.18 -21.15
N PRO A 53 0.68 8.92 -21.61
CA PRO A 53 1.37 7.89 -20.87
C PRO A 53 2.81 8.29 -20.55
N LYS A 54 3.23 8.10 -19.27
CA LYS A 54 4.56 8.55 -18.84
C LYS A 54 5.17 7.72 -17.73
N VAL A 55 6.47 7.57 -17.80
CA VAL A 55 7.32 7.04 -16.73
C VAL A 55 8.09 8.20 -16.11
N ILE A 56 7.79 8.53 -14.87
CA ILE A 56 8.47 9.60 -14.13
C ILE A 56 9.69 8.99 -13.43
N VAL A 57 10.86 9.47 -13.79
CA VAL A 57 12.16 9.04 -13.25
C VAL A 57 12.81 10.19 -12.49
N PHE A 58 13.67 9.85 -11.54
CA PHE A 58 14.32 10.83 -10.68
C PHE A 58 15.83 10.83 -10.92
N ASP A 59 16.36 11.97 -11.35
CA ASP A 59 17.79 12.23 -11.48
C ASP A 59 18.37 12.84 -10.18
N VAL A 60 17.50 13.10 -9.21
CA VAL A 60 17.80 13.65 -7.89
C VAL A 60 17.33 12.72 -6.79
N GLY A 61 17.95 12.78 -5.61
CA GLY A 61 17.53 12.11 -4.38
C GLY A 61 17.55 13.06 -3.20
N GLY A 62 16.59 12.94 -2.32
CA GLY A 62 16.41 13.79 -1.15
C GLY A 62 14.94 14.00 -0.79
N VAL A 63 14.70 15.09 -0.06
CA VAL A 63 13.38 15.44 0.46
C VAL A 63 12.73 16.52 -0.41
N ILE A 64 11.50 16.28 -0.84
CA ILE A 64 10.65 17.27 -1.50
C ILE A 64 9.68 17.80 -0.45
N HIS A 65 9.86 19.06 -0.04
CA HIS A 65 8.96 19.75 0.88
C HIS A 65 7.77 20.33 0.13
N LEU A 66 6.64 19.68 0.24
CA LEU A 66 5.40 20.11 -0.40
C LEU A 66 4.78 21.27 0.37
N ALA A 67 4.56 22.40 -0.29
CA ALA A 67 3.84 23.55 0.27
C ALA A 67 2.32 23.30 0.34
N SER A 68 1.82 22.31 -0.40
CA SER A 68 0.43 21.85 -0.42
C SER A 68 0.37 20.42 -0.91
N ASP A 69 -0.77 19.75 -0.75
CA ASP A 69 -0.97 18.41 -1.29
C ASP A 69 -0.56 18.35 -2.77
N ILE A 70 0.06 17.23 -3.15
CA ILE A 70 0.39 16.95 -4.55
C ILE A 70 -0.62 15.98 -5.14
N LYS A 71 -1.13 16.28 -6.34
CA LYS A 71 -2.18 15.52 -7.00
C LYS A 71 -1.74 14.98 -8.34
N LEU A 72 -1.84 13.64 -8.51
CA LEU A 72 -1.76 13.00 -9.81
C LEU A 72 -3.18 12.78 -10.35
N ALA A 73 -3.49 13.36 -11.50
CA ALA A 73 -4.81 13.27 -12.15
C ALA A 73 -4.71 12.87 -13.63
N THR A 74 -3.59 12.31 -14.05
CA THR A 74 -3.35 11.83 -15.42
C THR A 74 -3.12 10.34 -15.41
N ASP A 75 -3.94 9.63 -16.18
CA ASP A 75 -3.86 8.19 -16.32
C ASP A 75 -2.55 7.72 -16.96
N HIS A 76 -2.31 6.41 -16.95
CA HIS A 76 -1.14 5.77 -17.54
C HIS A 76 0.18 6.39 -17.05
N THR A 77 0.36 6.41 -15.73
CA THR A 77 1.55 7.02 -15.11
C THR A 77 2.29 5.99 -14.25
N THR A 78 3.61 5.91 -14.44
CA THR A 78 4.52 5.20 -13.52
C THR A 78 5.37 6.22 -12.77
N ILE A 79 5.36 6.17 -11.43
CA ILE A 79 6.28 6.92 -10.56
C ILE A 79 7.37 5.96 -10.12
N ALA A 80 8.55 6.10 -10.69
CA ALA A 80 9.65 5.16 -10.56
C ALA A 80 10.71 5.64 -9.57
N GLY A 81 10.41 5.64 -8.26
CA GLY A 81 11.32 6.08 -7.21
C GLY A 81 12.61 5.25 -7.11
N GLN A 82 12.62 4.00 -7.61
CA GLN A 82 13.82 3.16 -7.72
C GLN A 82 14.90 3.76 -8.63
N THR A 83 14.57 4.75 -9.41
CA THR A 83 15.51 5.46 -10.25
C THR A 83 16.29 6.54 -9.51
N ALA A 84 15.78 7.05 -8.41
CA ALA A 84 16.45 8.08 -7.61
C ALA A 84 17.78 7.58 -7.03
N PRO A 85 18.84 8.42 -7.03
CA PRO A 85 20.04 8.10 -6.25
C PRO A 85 19.72 8.05 -4.75
N ALA A 86 20.57 7.41 -3.95
CA ALA A 86 20.42 7.42 -2.49
C ALA A 86 20.38 8.87 -1.97
N PRO A 87 19.54 9.19 -0.98
CA PRO A 87 18.75 8.30 -0.13
C PRO A 87 17.39 7.87 -0.72
N GLY A 88 17.07 8.19 -1.98
CA GLY A 88 15.77 8.03 -2.59
C GLY A 88 14.94 9.32 -2.53
N ILE A 89 13.62 9.22 -2.70
CA ILE A 89 12.70 10.35 -2.64
C ILE A 89 11.80 10.22 -1.42
N THR A 90 11.75 11.27 -0.61
CA THR A 90 10.78 11.46 0.46
C THR A 90 9.92 12.69 0.18
N LEU A 91 8.61 12.55 0.23
CA LEU A 91 7.65 13.67 0.22
C LEU A 91 7.26 14.02 1.65
N THR A 92 7.26 15.30 2.00
CA THR A 92 6.84 15.79 3.32
C THR A 92 6.04 17.09 3.18
N GLY A 93 5.33 17.51 4.24
CA GLY A 93 4.60 18.79 4.24
C GLY A 93 3.24 18.77 3.55
N GLY A 94 2.92 17.74 2.77
CA GLY A 94 1.66 17.58 2.06
C GLY A 94 1.30 16.12 1.82
N SER A 95 0.02 15.84 1.55
CA SER A 95 -0.51 14.53 1.17
C SER A 95 -0.28 14.25 -0.32
N PHE A 96 -0.14 12.97 -0.68
CA PHE A 96 -0.21 12.55 -2.09
C PHE A 96 -1.63 12.07 -2.41
N ARG A 97 -2.30 12.78 -3.33
CA ARG A 97 -3.66 12.48 -3.81
C ARG A 97 -3.59 11.83 -5.19
N LEU A 98 -3.85 10.53 -5.29
CA LEU A 98 -3.89 9.78 -6.54
C LEU A 98 -5.34 9.72 -7.06
N ARG A 99 -5.61 10.38 -8.17
CA ARG A 99 -6.93 10.56 -8.78
C ARG A 99 -6.93 10.12 -10.25
N ALA A 100 -6.19 9.08 -10.58
CA ALA A 100 -5.95 8.59 -11.94
C ALA A 100 -6.00 7.07 -11.98
N SER A 101 -6.28 6.52 -13.15
CA SER A 101 -6.29 5.08 -13.44
C SER A 101 -5.01 4.64 -14.16
N ASP A 102 -4.75 3.33 -14.16
CA ASP A 102 -3.54 2.76 -14.78
C ASP A 102 -2.26 3.39 -14.23
N VAL A 103 -2.09 3.32 -12.90
CA VAL A 103 -0.96 3.97 -12.21
C VAL A 103 -0.12 2.94 -11.46
N VAL A 104 1.20 3.11 -11.56
CA VAL A 104 2.20 2.38 -10.77
C VAL A 104 2.99 3.36 -9.92
N VAL A 105 3.00 3.19 -8.60
CA VAL A 105 3.79 3.97 -7.65
C VAL A 105 4.77 3.06 -6.96
N GLN A 106 6.07 3.34 -7.08
CA GLN A 106 7.11 2.48 -6.53
C GLN A 106 8.25 3.29 -5.88
N HIS A 107 8.79 2.75 -4.78
CA HIS A 107 10.07 3.14 -4.19
C HIS A 107 10.18 4.62 -3.76
N ILE A 108 9.10 5.20 -3.24
CA ILE A 108 9.08 6.52 -2.62
C ILE A 108 8.63 6.45 -1.17
N ALA A 109 9.05 7.41 -0.34
CA ALA A 109 8.52 7.61 0.99
C ALA A 109 7.58 8.83 1.04
N ILE A 110 6.49 8.75 1.79
CA ILE A 110 5.51 9.84 1.96
C ILE A 110 5.27 10.00 3.44
N ARG A 111 5.70 11.13 4.00
CA ARG A 111 5.71 11.44 5.42
C ARG A 111 5.23 12.87 5.65
N PRO A 112 3.92 13.15 5.51
CA PRO A 112 3.40 14.52 5.51
C PRO A 112 3.72 15.30 6.79
N GLY A 113 3.68 14.62 7.93
CA GLY A 113 3.75 15.28 9.22
C GLY A 113 2.51 16.12 9.53
N PRO A 114 2.37 16.66 10.76
CA PRO A 114 1.26 17.52 11.13
C PRO A 114 1.33 18.86 10.39
N ALA A 115 0.16 19.43 10.11
CA ALA A 115 0.03 20.80 9.63
C ALA A 115 -0.29 21.75 10.78
N ASP A 116 -0.18 23.06 10.51
CA ASP A 116 -0.38 24.10 11.52
C ASP A 116 -1.84 24.27 11.94
N THR A 117 -2.79 23.75 11.15
CA THR A 117 -4.23 23.92 11.42
C THR A 117 -4.98 22.57 11.49
N PRO A 118 -5.97 22.46 12.41
CA PRO A 118 -6.78 21.25 12.53
C PRO A 118 -7.55 20.91 11.26
N GLU A 119 -8.02 21.89 10.49
CA GLU A 119 -8.79 21.70 9.27
C GLU A 119 -7.97 20.96 8.22
N VAL A 120 -6.69 21.29 8.08
CA VAL A 120 -5.77 20.57 7.20
C VAL A 120 -5.47 19.19 7.75
N ASN A 121 -5.27 19.06 9.06
CA ASN A 121 -4.99 17.80 9.73
C ASN A 121 -6.13 16.78 9.61
N GLY A 122 -7.37 17.22 9.50
CA GLY A 122 -8.54 16.35 9.35
C GLY A 122 -8.62 15.55 8.04
N ASN A 123 -7.70 15.78 7.10
CA ASN A 123 -7.55 15.02 5.86
C ASN A 123 -6.05 14.86 5.50
N ARG A 124 -5.18 14.81 6.51
CA ARG A 124 -3.73 14.73 6.35
C ARG A 124 -3.29 13.27 6.25
N ASP A 125 -3.64 12.62 5.15
CA ASP A 125 -3.16 11.28 4.83
C ASP A 125 -1.75 11.31 4.27
N SER A 126 -1.03 10.20 4.34
CA SER A 126 0.18 10.08 3.52
C SER A 126 -0.19 9.86 2.06
N LEU A 127 -1.03 8.88 1.76
CA LEU A 127 -1.52 8.56 0.41
C LEU A 127 -3.03 8.35 0.41
N THR A 128 -3.75 9.10 -0.43
CA THR A 128 -5.16 8.83 -0.73
C THR A 128 -5.31 8.36 -2.17
N ILE A 129 -6.00 7.24 -2.41
CA ILE A 129 -6.33 6.71 -3.74
C ILE A 129 -7.83 6.84 -3.96
N GLY A 130 -8.26 7.42 -5.07
CA GLY A 130 -9.68 7.64 -5.34
C GLY A 130 -10.25 8.87 -4.63
N GLY A 131 -11.54 8.85 -4.23
CA GLY A 131 -12.23 9.97 -3.54
C GLY A 131 -12.46 11.21 -4.40
N GLY A 132 -12.32 11.12 -5.71
CA GLY A 132 -12.67 12.18 -6.67
C GLY A 132 -14.09 12.05 -7.20
N SER A 133 -14.43 12.84 -8.21
CA SER A 133 -15.72 12.76 -8.90
C SER A 133 -15.88 11.51 -9.78
N HIS A 134 -14.75 10.88 -10.16
CA HIS A 134 -14.70 9.70 -11.02
C HIS A 134 -14.12 8.51 -10.26
N ALA A 135 -14.60 7.30 -10.61
CA ALA A 135 -13.97 6.07 -10.17
C ALA A 135 -12.57 5.95 -10.78
N VAL A 136 -11.64 5.37 -10.03
CA VAL A 136 -10.28 5.08 -10.50
C VAL A 136 -10.01 3.58 -10.40
N HIS A 137 -9.13 3.05 -11.25
CA HIS A 137 -8.89 1.62 -11.32
C HIS A 137 -7.49 1.28 -11.81
N ASP A 138 -7.10 0.01 -11.65
CA ASP A 138 -5.81 -0.53 -12.07
C ASP A 138 -4.62 0.24 -11.50
N ILE A 139 -4.48 0.17 -10.16
CA ILE A 139 -3.44 0.91 -9.45
C ILE A 139 -2.55 -0.08 -8.69
N ARG A 140 -1.25 0.08 -8.83
CA ARG A 140 -0.23 -0.65 -8.07
C ARG A 140 0.57 0.31 -7.20
N VAL A 141 0.61 0.04 -5.90
CA VAL A 141 1.46 0.74 -4.92
C VAL A 141 2.36 -0.29 -4.29
N GLU A 142 3.63 -0.25 -4.62
CA GLU A 142 4.57 -1.31 -4.27
C GLU A 142 5.88 -0.73 -3.74
N ASN A 143 6.38 -1.29 -2.64
CA ASN A 143 7.61 -0.80 -2.03
C ASN A 143 7.57 0.72 -1.76
N VAL A 144 6.52 1.18 -1.11
CA VAL A 144 6.33 2.57 -0.66
C VAL A 144 6.37 2.61 0.87
N SER A 145 6.92 3.67 1.44
CA SER A 145 6.91 3.89 2.89
C SER A 145 5.98 5.04 3.24
N LEU A 146 4.94 4.76 4.02
CA LEU A 146 3.91 5.70 4.46
C LEU A 146 4.00 5.85 5.97
N SER A 147 4.23 7.07 6.46
CA SER A 147 4.37 7.35 7.89
C SER A 147 3.96 8.78 8.21
N TRP A 148 3.62 9.01 9.50
CA TRP A 148 3.44 10.34 10.07
C TRP A 148 2.26 11.12 9.49
N SER A 149 1.23 10.42 9.01
CA SER A 149 -0.07 11.04 8.75
C SER A 149 -0.74 11.48 10.03
N VAL A 150 -1.68 12.40 9.92
CA VAL A 150 -2.53 12.82 11.05
C VAL A 150 -3.91 12.16 10.96
N ASP A 151 -4.36 11.85 9.75
CA ASP A 151 -5.52 10.99 9.50
C ASP A 151 -5.02 9.58 9.14
N GLU A 152 -5.22 9.03 7.96
CA GLU A 152 -4.71 7.72 7.57
C GLU A 152 -3.31 7.78 6.93
N ASN A 153 -2.47 6.77 7.21
CA ASN A 153 -1.27 6.58 6.38
C ASN A 153 -1.64 6.18 4.94
N ALA A 154 -2.68 5.37 4.76
CA ALA A 154 -3.22 5.03 3.45
C ALA A 154 -4.75 5.07 3.47
N ASP A 155 -5.36 5.78 2.53
CA ASP A 155 -6.80 5.83 2.33
C ASP A 155 -7.14 5.36 0.91
N ILE A 156 -7.85 4.22 0.79
CA ILE A 156 -8.52 3.83 -0.44
C ILE A 156 -9.94 4.34 -0.31
N ALA A 157 -10.19 5.48 -0.99
CA ALA A 157 -11.47 6.18 -0.90
C ALA A 157 -12.47 5.64 -1.93
N ASP A 158 -13.74 5.91 -1.71
CA ASP A 158 -14.89 5.38 -2.46
C ASP A 158 -14.69 5.17 -3.96
N ARG A 159 -15.15 4.04 -4.48
CA ARG A 159 -15.23 3.69 -5.91
C ARG A 159 -13.88 3.47 -6.58
N VAL A 160 -13.00 2.76 -5.90
CA VAL A 160 -11.75 2.29 -6.46
C VAL A 160 -11.88 0.83 -6.87
N ASP A 161 -11.30 0.44 -8.00
CA ASP A 161 -11.39 -0.93 -8.52
C ASP A 161 -10.02 -1.45 -8.94
N ARG A 162 -9.71 -2.69 -8.59
CA ARG A 162 -8.45 -3.39 -8.90
C ARG A 162 -7.21 -2.65 -8.42
N ILE A 163 -6.91 -2.84 -7.14
CA ILE A 163 -5.72 -2.30 -6.47
C ILE A 163 -4.78 -3.43 -6.07
N THR A 164 -3.48 -3.26 -6.32
CA THR A 164 -2.41 -4.00 -5.64
C THR A 164 -1.66 -3.06 -4.70
N PHE A 165 -1.76 -3.30 -3.40
CA PHE A 165 -1.01 -2.61 -2.37
C PHE A 165 -0.06 -3.60 -1.69
N ARG A 166 1.25 -3.58 -2.07
CA ARG A 166 2.17 -4.68 -1.76
C ARG A 166 3.55 -4.22 -1.29
N ASN A 167 4.08 -4.95 -0.29
CA ASN A 167 5.42 -4.72 0.24
C ASN A 167 5.68 -3.28 0.70
N ASN A 168 4.67 -2.63 1.25
CA ASN A 168 4.77 -1.27 1.77
C ASN A 168 5.06 -1.27 3.27
N ILE A 169 5.60 -0.18 3.80
CA ILE A 169 5.58 0.16 5.21
C ILE A 169 4.43 1.15 5.42
N VAL A 170 3.56 0.86 6.38
CA VAL A 170 2.45 1.71 6.84
C VAL A 170 2.61 1.85 8.35
N ALA A 171 3.31 2.88 8.81
CA ALA A 171 3.75 2.93 10.19
C ALA A 171 3.67 4.31 10.83
N GLU A 172 3.54 4.33 12.16
CA GLU A 172 3.65 5.54 12.96
C GLU A 172 2.71 6.66 12.50
N ALA A 173 1.46 6.36 12.17
CA ALA A 173 0.44 7.39 12.08
C ALA A 173 0.32 8.12 13.42
N LEU A 174 0.20 9.44 13.41
CA LEU A 174 0.32 10.27 14.60
C LEU A 174 -0.97 10.26 15.43
N ARG A 175 -0.84 10.00 16.74
CA ARG A 175 -2.00 9.85 17.63
C ARG A 175 -2.63 11.18 18.09
N ASN A 176 -1.85 12.07 18.67
CA ASN A 176 -2.30 13.36 19.19
C ASN A 176 -1.65 14.52 18.41
N ALA A 177 -1.89 14.60 17.12
CA ALA A 177 -1.24 15.54 16.20
C ALA A 177 -2.19 16.64 15.69
N GLY A 178 -3.25 16.95 16.41
CA GLY A 178 -4.16 18.05 16.09
C GLY A 178 -5.27 17.70 15.09
N HIS A 179 -5.63 16.43 14.96
CA HIS A 179 -6.81 16.05 14.18
C HIS A 179 -8.08 16.58 14.86
N PRO A 180 -9.07 17.16 14.10
CA PRO A 180 -10.26 17.80 14.69
C PRO A 180 -11.18 16.86 15.48
N LYS A 181 -11.15 15.56 15.20
CA LYS A 181 -11.90 14.53 15.95
C LYS A 181 -11.12 14.00 17.17
N GLY A 182 -9.94 14.54 17.50
CA GLY A 182 -9.11 14.09 18.61
C GLY A 182 -8.10 13.01 18.24
N ARG A 183 -7.90 12.02 19.14
CA ARG A 183 -6.91 10.95 18.94
C ARG A 183 -7.15 10.18 17.66
N HIS A 184 -6.06 10.01 16.89
CA HIS A 184 -6.05 9.25 15.63
C HIS A 184 -4.92 8.21 15.66
N SER A 185 -4.05 8.15 14.72
CA SER A 185 -3.05 7.11 14.43
C SER A 185 -3.68 5.93 13.68
N MET A 186 -4.06 6.19 12.43
CA MET A 186 -4.75 5.20 11.59
C MET A 186 -3.84 4.67 10.48
N GLY A 187 -3.76 3.34 10.35
CA GLY A 187 -2.95 2.70 9.34
C GLY A 187 -3.54 2.84 7.94
N MET A 188 -4.60 2.09 7.64
CA MET A 188 -5.19 2.03 6.30
C MET A 188 -6.72 1.88 6.36
N LEU A 189 -7.41 2.72 5.59
CA LEU A 189 -8.84 2.59 5.31
C LEU A 189 -9.06 1.96 3.93
N ILE A 190 -9.94 0.95 3.85
CA ILE A 190 -10.53 0.45 2.61
C ILE A 190 -12.01 0.75 2.69
N ASN A 191 -12.47 1.68 1.86
CA ASN A 191 -13.79 2.26 2.00
C ASN A 191 -14.88 1.42 1.29
N LYS A 192 -16.13 1.81 1.47
CA LYS A 192 -17.27 1.17 0.80
C LYS A 192 -17.12 1.27 -0.71
N ASP A 193 -17.69 0.28 -1.40
CA ASP A 193 -17.72 0.18 -2.86
C ASP A 193 -16.33 0.09 -3.54
N ASP A 194 -15.26 -0.16 -2.76
CA ASP A 194 -13.94 -0.51 -3.30
C ASP A 194 -13.91 -1.99 -3.70
N GLN A 195 -13.50 -2.28 -4.91
CA GLN A 195 -13.59 -3.61 -5.47
C GLN A 195 -12.23 -4.16 -5.91
N GLY A 196 -12.03 -5.48 -5.72
CA GLY A 196 -10.83 -6.15 -6.21
C GLY A 196 -9.53 -5.65 -5.54
N VAL A 197 -9.58 -5.24 -4.28
CA VAL A 197 -8.42 -4.72 -3.55
C VAL A 197 -7.58 -5.87 -3.01
N ALA A 198 -6.27 -5.86 -3.27
CA ALA A 198 -5.29 -6.80 -2.72
C ALA A 198 -4.28 -6.06 -1.83
N VAL A 199 -4.21 -6.41 -0.55
CA VAL A 199 -3.28 -5.85 0.45
C VAL A 199 -2.36 -6.96 0.93
N ILE A 200 -1.09 -6.98 0.49
CA ILE A 200 -0.23 -8.18 0.60
C ILE A 200 1.20 -7.85 0.98
N GLY A 201 1.71 -8.58 1.95
CA GLY A 201 3.14 -8.50 2.31
C GLY A 201 3.56 -7.15 2.87
N ASN A 202 2.64 -6.37 3.42
CA ASN A 202 2.92 -5.06 3.99
C ASN A 202 3.30 -5.18 5.47
N LEU A 203 4.11 -4.23 5.94
CA LEU A 203 4.32 -3.96 7.34
C LEU A 203 3.36 -2.86 7.80
N PHE A 204 2.45 -3.19 8.72
CA PHE A 204 1.74 -2.21 9.54
C PHE A 204 2.43 -2.17 10.90
N ALA A 205 2.87 -1.00 11.36
CA ALA A 205 3.59 -0.93 12.64
C ALA A 205 3.26 0.33 13.43
N ALA A 206 3.00 0.16 14.72
CA ALA A 206 2.76 1.26 15.65
C ALA A 206 1.68 2.24 15.17
N ASN A 207 0.57 1.71 14.68
CA ASN A 207 -0.66 2.46 14.40
C ASN A 207 -1.74 2.02 15.39
N MET A 208 -2.49 2.95 15.95
CA MET A 208 -3.47 2.67 17.01
C MET A 208 -4.59 1.75 16.51
N PHE A 209 -5.07 1.95 15.29
CA PHE A 209 -6.10 1.12 14.64
C PHE A 209 -6.09 1.25 13.13
N ARG A 210 -6.99 0.54 12.43
CA ARG A 210 -7.06 0.45 10.97
C ARG A 210 -5.81 -0.19 10.34
N ASN A 211 -5.52 -1.47 10.72
CA ASN A 211 -4.34 -2.19 10.21
C ASN A 211 -4.67 -3.43 9.33
N PRO A 212 -5.49 -3.34 8.27
CA PRO A 212 -6.39 -2.25 7.86
C PRO A 212 -7.79 -2.30 8.52
N VAL A 213 -8.61 -1.26 8.31
CA VAL A 213 -10.06 -1.33 8.47
C VAL A 213 -10.71 -1.54 7.11
N ILE A 214 -11.77 -2.36 7.08
CA ILE A 214 -12.50 -2.74 5.89
C ILE A 214 -13.97 -2.36 6.05
N ALA A 215 -14.45 -1.48 5.18
CA ALA A 215 -15.84 -1.08 5.18
C ALA A 215 -16.75 -2.14 4.55
N ARG A 216 -18.00 -2.22 5.02
CA ARG A 216 -19.05 -2.93 4.30
C ARG A 216 -19.15 -2.40 2.87
N GLY A 217 -19.38 -3.29 1.91
CA GLY A 217 -19.46 -2.98 0.47
C GLY A 217 -18.17 -3.22 -0.28
N ALA A 218 -17.05 -3.33 0.41
CA ALA A 218 -15.78 -3.63 -0.24
C ALA A 218 -15.67 -5.09 -0.69
N SER A 219 -14.84 -5.36 -1.72
CA SER A 219 -14.34 -6.68 -2.03
C SER A 219 -12.82 -6.71 -1.93
N VAL A 220 -12.26 -7.50 -0.99
CA VAL A 220 -10.86 -7.37 -0.59
C VAL A 220 -10.19 -8.68 -0.24
N PHE A 221 -8.93 -8.84 -0.69
CA PHE A 221 -7.99 -9.85 -0.21
C PHE A 221 -6.93 -9.15 0.67
N VAL A 222 -6.87 -9.50 1.95
CA VAL A 222 -5.85 -9.02 2.89
C VAL A 222 -5.04 -10.21 3.37
N GLY A 223 -3.79 -10.30 2.95
CA GLY A 223 -3.02 -11.50 3.27
C GLY A 223 -1.53 -11.29 3.40
N TYR A 224 -0.91 -12.17 4.20
CA TYR A 224 0.54 -12.23 4.36
C TYR A 224 1.15 -10.91 4.86
N ASN A 225 0.40 -10.09 5.59
CA ASN A 225 0.89 -8.86 6.19
C ASN A 225 1.43 -9.14 7.61
N LEU A 226 2.44 -8.38 8.02
CA LEU A 226 2.90 -8.30 9.39
C LEU A 226 2.31 -7.03 10.03
N ILE A 227 1.60 -7.21 11.14
CA ILE A 227 1.01 -6.13 11.92
C ILE A 227 1.69 -6.13 13.27
N ALA A 228 2.51 -5.13 13.55
CA ALA A 228 3.32 -5.02 14.75
C ALA A 228 2.83 -3.84 15.61
N ASP A 229 2.66 -4.10 16.91
CA ASP A 229 2.17 -3.14 17.88
C ASP A 229 0.89 -2.39 17.45
N PRO A 230 -0.19 -3.09 17.04
CA PRO A 230 -1.47 -2.43 16.86
C PRO A 230 -1.99 -1.99 18.23
N GLY A 231 -2.39 -0.73 18.36
CA GLY A 231 -2.89 -0.22 19.65
C GLY A 231 -4.22 -0.83 20.05
N GLU A 232 -5.32 -0.38 19.45
CA GLU A 232 -6.69 -0.84 19.79
C GLU A 232 -7.20 -1.95 18.88
N ASN A 233 -6.79 -1.94 17.58
CA ASN A 233 -7.23 -2.94 16.60
C ASN A 233 -6.15 -3.29 15.57
N ALA A 234 -6.03 -4.58 15.26
CA ALA A 234 -5.34 -5.07 14.07
C ALA A 234 -6.29 -4.97 12.85
N ILE A 235 -6.57 -6.07 12.17
CA ILE A 235 -7.56 -6.07 11.06
C ILE A 235 -8.96 -6.02 11.64
N HIS A 236 -9.78 -5.06 11.18
CA HIS A 236 -11.16 -4.99 11.64
C HIS A 236 -12.10 -4.49 10.55
N PHE A 237 -13.39 -4.63 10.81
CA PHE A 237 -14.46 -4.26 9.89
C PHE A 237 -15.35 -3.20 10.52
N TYR A 238 -16.03 -2.42 9.68
CA TYR A 238 -17.10 -1.55 10.15
C TYR A 238 -18.29 -1.54 9.20
N ASP A 239 -19.48 -1.32 9.75
CA ASP A 239 -20.72 -1.26 9.00
C ASP A 239 -20.91 0.10 8.34
N VAL A 240 -21.38 0.08 7.10
CA VAL A 240 -21.80 1.27 6.35
C VAL A 240 -23.24 1.03 5.91
N PRO A 241 -24.22 1.73 6.49
CA PRO A 241 -25.63 1.54 6.15
C PRO A 241 -25.90 1.71 4.65
N GLY A 242 -26.62 0.74 4.07
CA GLY A 242 -27.00 0.76 2.66
C GLY A 242 -25.91 0.38 1.66
N ALA A 243 -24.69 0.04 2.12
CA ALA A 243 -23.66 -0.50 1.24
C ALA A 243 -24.01 -1.93 0.76
N THR A 244 -23.40 -2.35 -0.34
CA THR A 244 -23.49 -3.71 -0.87
C THR A 244 -22.91 -4.74 0.12
N PRO A 245 -23.15 -6.05 -0.05
CA PRO A 245 -22.53 -7.07 0.78
C PRO A 245 -20.99 -7.03 0.70
N LEU A 246 -20.35 -7.18 1.85
CA LEU A 246 -18.91 -7.31 1.96
C LEU A 246 -18.45 -8.67 1.40
N LYS A 247 -17.33 -8.68 0.69
CA LYS A 247 -16.60 -9.89 0.31
C LYS A 247 -15.14 -9.78 0.74
N ALA A 248 -14.70 -10.63 1.65
CA ALA A 248 -13.35 -10.56 2.19
C ALA A 248 -12.67 -11.93 2.29
N ALA A 249 -11.43 -12.01 1.84
CA ALA A 249 -10.51 -13.11 2.13
C ALA A 249 -9.35 -12.57 2.97
N ILE A 250 -9.28 -13.00 4.24
CA ILE A 250 -8.25 -12.57 5.19
C ILE A 250 -7.36 -13.76 5.50
N VAL A 251 -6.13 -13.77 4.98
CA VAL A 251 -5.34 -15.00 4.87
C VAL A 251 -3.89 -14.80 5.35
N ASN A 252 -3.45 -15.67 6.25
CA ASN A 252 -2.04 -15.77 6.66
C ASN A 252 -1.40 -14.46 7.17
N ASN A 253 -2.18 -13.55 7.76
CA ASN A 253 -1.61 -12.38 8.41
C ASN A 253 -1.00 -12.76 9.77
N VAL A 254 0.06 -12.06 10.16
CA VAL A 254 0.74 -12.24 11.45
C VAL A 254 0.62 -10.96 12.26
N VAL A 255 0.04 -11.04 13.44
CA VAL A 255 -0.05 -9.93 14.40
C VAL A 255 0.95 -10.18 15.53
N ALA A 256 1.89 -9.25 15.70
CA ALA A 256 2.84 -9.22 16.81
C ALA A 256 2.42 -8.10 17.76
N PHE A 257 1.99 -8.47 18.96
CA PHE A 257 1.66 -7.49 19.98
C PHE A 257 2.92 -6.80 20.47
N GLY A 258 2.81 -5.51 20.71
CA GLY A 258 3.89 -4.65 21.14
C GLY A 258 3.54 -3.89 22.42
N PRO A 259 4.37 -2.91 22.76
CA PRO A 259 4.23 -2.18 24.03
C PRO A 259 3.00 -1.30 24.17
N ASP A 260 2.36 -0.91 23.07
CA ASP A 260 1.15 -0.06 23.07
C ASP A 260 -0.11 -0.85 22.69
N SER A 261 0.01 -2.17 22.48
CA SER A 261 -1.13 -3.03 22.13
C SER A 261 -2.02 -3.29 23.34
N ASP A 262 -3.33 -3.14 23.17
CA ASP A 262 -4.33 -3.49 24.20
C ASP A 262 -4.38 -5.00 24.46
N ASP A 263 -4.64 -5.41 25.72
CA ASP A 263 -4.63 -6.81 26.17
C ASP A 263 -5.64 -7.72 25.45
N ASN A 264 -6.65 -7.16 24.78
CA ASN A 264 -7.77 -7.90 24.21
C ASN A 264 -7.82 -7.88 22.68
N ILE A 265 -6.72 -7.53 22.03
CA ILE A 265 -6.67 -7.47 20.56
C ILE A 265 -6.68 -8.89 19.97
N THR A 266 -7.38 -9.05 18.86
CA THR A 266 -7.38 -10.24 18.03
C THR A 266 -6.79 -9.94 16.66
N ALA A 267 -6.27 -10.96 15.97
CA ALA A 267 -5.73 -10.78 14.62
C ALA A 267 -6.77 -10.21 13.65
N VAL A 268 -8.02 -10.66 13.78
CA VAL A 268 -9.16 -10.16 13.00
C VAL A 268 -10.32 -9.90 13.94
N GLN A 269 -10.89 -8.70 13.89
CA GLN A 269 -12.03 -8.30 14.71
C GLN A 269 -13.23 -7.97 13.83
N ILE A 270 -14.32 -8.75 14.01
CA ILE A 270 -15.59 -8.50 13.35
C ILE A 270 -16.58 -8.03 14.42
N PRO A 271 -17.12 -6.80 14.34
CA PRO A 271 -18.08 -6.29 15.30
C PRO A 271 -19.39 -7.11 15.30
N ASP A 272 -19.96 -7.35 16.46
CA ASP A 272 -21.19 -8.15 16.62
C ASP A 272 -22.39 -7.56 15.85
N ASP A 273 -22.49 -6.24 15.80
CA ASP A 273 -23.56 -5.56 15.08
C ASP A 273 -23.43 -5.75 13.55
N MET A 274 -22.23 -5.94 13.07
CA MET A 274 -21.97 -6.23 11.65
C MET A 274 -22.51 -7.61 11.27
N ALA A 275 -22.37 -8.61 12.14
CA ALA A 275 -22.91 -9.95 11.91
C ALA A 275 -24.43 -9.95 11.76
N GLN A 276 -25.14 -9.10 12.52
CA GLN A 276 -26.60 -9.00 12.46
C GLN A 276 -27.11 -8.22 11.24
N LYS A 277 -26.36 -7.23 10.77
CA LYS A 277 -26.75 -6.32 9.69
C LYS A 277 -26.28 -6.76 8.29
N ASN A 278 -25.39 -7.76 8.23
CA ASN A 278 -24.72 -8.23 7.01
C ASN A 278 -24.83 -9.75 6.85
N ALA A 279 -26.04 -10.30 6.96
CA ALA A 279 -26.26 -11.75 6.85
C ALA A 279 -25.80 -12.35 5.49
N ASP A 280 -25.57 -11.52 4.50
CA ASP A 280 -25.14 -11.85 3.14
C ASP A 280 -23.66 -11.52 2.87
N ALA A 281 -22.92 -11.06 3.88
CA ALA A 281 -21.47 -10.88 3.73
C ALA A 281 -20.74 -12.22 3.63
N GLU A 282 -19.73 -12.27 2.77
CA GLU A 282 -18.88 -13.44 2.55
C GLU A 282 -17.48 -13.14 3.13
N ILE A 283 -17.20 -13.60 4.35
CA ILE A 283 -15.88 -13.47 4.97
C ILE A 283 -15.23 -14.84 5.10
N PHE A 284 -14.06 -15.01 4.50
CA PHE A 284 -13.19 -16.17 4.61
C PHE A 284 -11.96 -15.84 5.45
N LEU A 285 -11.69 -16.64 6.46
CA LEU A 285 -10.51 -16.50 7.33
C LEU A 285 -9.67 -17.77 7.27
N SER A 286 -8.37 -17.66 7.01
CA SER A 286 -7.47 -18.80 7.02
C SER A 286 -6.04 -18.42 7.42
N GLY A 287 -5.43 -19.17 8.34
CA GLY A 287 -4.02 -19.06 8.69
C GLY A 287 -3.58 -17.74 9.34
N ASN A 288 -4.51 -16.86 9.75
CA ASN A 288 -4.15 -15.66 10.47
C ASN A 288 -3.69 -16.01 11.90
N ARG A 289 -2.63 -15.37 12.38
CA ARG A 289 -2.00 -15.69 13.67
C ARG A 289 -1.74 -14.42 14.46
N SER A 290 -1.92 -14.51 15.79
CA SER A 290 -1.37 -13.57 16.75
C SER A 290 -0.23 -14.23 17.52
N ALA A 291 0.84 -13.52 17.80
CA ALA A 291 1.97 -14.06 18.55
C ALA A 291 1.87 -13.63 20.04
N PRO A 292 2.02 -14.59 21.02
CA PRO A 292 2.20 -16.02 20.82
C PRO A 292 0.85 -16.76 20.82
N GLY A 293 0.49 -17.43 19.74
CA GLY A 293 -0.66 -18.31 19.74
C GLY A 293 -1.51 -18.31 18.49
N GLU A 294 -2.74 -18.78 18.62
CA GLU A 294 -3.65 -19.06 17.52
C GLU A 294 -4.30 -17.80 16.96
N ALA A 295 -4.75 -17.90 15.71
CA ALA A 295 -5.65 -16.95 15.11
C ALA A 295 -6.90 -16.83 15.97
N THR A 296 -7.21 -15.65 16.45
CA THR A 296 -8.42 -15.41 17.19
C THR A 296 -9.32 -14.48 16.40
N ASN A 297 -10.56 -14.92 16.28
CA ASN A 297 -11.63 -14.14 15.67
C ASN A 297 -12.57 -13.69 16.78
N ARG A 298 -12.95 -12.44 16.82
CA ARG A 298 -14.01 -11.95 17.69
C ARG A 298 -15.30 -11.79 16.89
N GLY A 299 -16.42 -12.25 17.47
CA GLY A 299 -17.76 -12.08 16.94
C GLY A 299 -18.44 -13.40 16.53
N ASN A 300 -19.77 -13.39 16.53
CA ASN A 300 -20.62 -14.52 16.12
C ASN A 300 -20.91 -14.47 14.60
N PHE A 301 -19.90 -14.21 13.79
CA PHE A 301 -20.07 -14.05 12.35
C PHE A 301 -20.06 -15.42 11.65
N LYS A 302 -20.96 -15.62 10.70
CA LYS A 302 -20.96 -16.82 9.86
C LYS A 302 -19.90 -16.65 8.76
N LEU A 303 -18.81 -17.39 8.88
CA LEU A 303 -17.77 -17.46 7.87
C LEU A 303 -18.20 -18.33 6.69
N VAL A 304 -17.63 -18.06 5.50
CA VAL A 304 -17.75 -18.94 4.34
C VAL A 304 -16.60 -19.93 4.28
N ASP A 305 -16.86 -21.14 3.73
CA ASP A 305 -15.87 -22.22 3.63
C ASP A 305 -14.90 -22.08 2.45
N ALA A 306 -15.23 -21.23 1.47
CA ALA A 306 -14.40 -20.95 0.30
C ALA A 306 -14.13 -19.46 0.18
N ALA A 307 -12.91 -19.09 -0.20
CA ALA A 307 -12.53 -17.71 -0.39
C ALA A 307 -13.33 -17.06 -1.54
N PRO A 308 -14.02 -15.92 -1.28
CA PRO A 308 -14.75 -15.20 -2.33
C PRO A 308 -13.82 -14.42 -3.27
N LEU A 309 -12.53 -14.23 -2.87
CA LEU A 309 -11.50 -13.61 -3.68
C LEU A 309 -10.25 -14.48 -3.73
N GLU A 310 -9.58 -14.45 -4.87
CA GLU A 310 -8.24 -15.00 -5.09
C GLU A 310 -7.30 -13.90 -5.59
N LEU A 311 -6.01 -14.07 -5.37
CA LEU A 311 -5.01 -13.14 -5.89
C LEU A 311 -4.93 -13.23 -7.42
N LEU A 312 -4.80 -12.08 -8.06
CA LEU A 312 -4.47 -12.02 -9.48
C LEU A 312 -3.19 -12.85 -9.75
N PRO A 313 -3.18 -13.73 -10.79
CA PRO A 313 -2.00 -14.48 -11.15
C PRO A 313 -0.76 -13.57 -11.33
N GLY A 314 0.37 -13.97 -10.73
CA GLY A 314 1.61 -13.18 -10.73
C GLY A 314 1.86 -12.41 -9.43
N ILE A 315 0.87 -12.24 -8.58
CA ILE A 315 1.10 -11.72 -7.22
C ILE A 315 1.57 -12.87 -6.33
N VAL A 316 2.84 -12.84 -5.95
CA VAL A 316 3.46 -13.91 -5.14
C VAL A 316 3.60 -13.43 -3.68
N PRO A 317 2.93 -14.10 -2.73
CA PRO A 317 3.11 -13.83 -1.32
C PRO A 317 4.50 -14.22 -0.80
N PRO A 318 4.99 -13.62 0.31
CA PRO A 318 6.21 -14.07 0.96
C PRO A 318 6.04 -15.50 1.52
N PRO A 319 7.07 -16.35 1.41
CA PRO A 319 7.02 -17.74 1.90
C PRO A 319 6.96 -17.81 3.43
N ASP A 320 7.62 -16.91 4.13
CA ASP A 320 7.48 -16.63 5.56
C ASP A 320 7.05 -15.17 5.71
N VAL A 321 5.94 -14.95 6.44
CA VAL A 321 5.35 -13.62 6.54
C VAL A 321 6.25 -12.65 7.29
N ARG A 322 6.73 -13.03 8.49
CA ARG A 322 7.53 -12.12 9.30
C ARG A 322 8.89 -11.82 8.63
N GLU A 323 9.61 -12.86 8.23
CA GLU A 323 10.91 -12.69 7.57
C GLU A 323 10.76 -11.95 6.23
N GLY A 324 9.81 -12.38 5.40
CA GLY A 324 9.59 -11.79 4.08
C GLY A 324 9.17 -10.33 4.15
N VAL A 325 8.26 -9.97 5.05
CA VAL A 325 7.81 -8.58 5.21
C VAL A 325 8.96 -7.70 5.73
N LEU A 326 9.67 -8.11 6.77
CA LEU A 326 10.81 -7.34 7.30
C LEU A 326 11.91 -7.16 6.26
N ARG A 327 12.10 -8.15 5.39
CA ARG A 327 13.10 -8.10 4.33
C ARG A 327 12.71 -7.19 3.17
N TYR A 328 11.44 -7.24 2.70
CA TYR A 328 11.05 -6.68 1.40
C TYR A 328 10.17 -5.43 1.50
N ALA A 329 9.58 -5.10 2.66
CA ALA A 329 8.69 -3.95 2.78
C ALA A 329 9.44 -2.61 2.78
N GLY A 330 8.79 -1.58 2.24
CA GLY A 330 9.24 -0.19 2.24
C GLY A 330 9.97 0.25 0.97
N ALA A 331 10.27 1.53 0.92
CA ALA A 331 10.74 2.19 -0.29
C ALA A 331 12.08 1.66 -0.84
N ARG A 332 13.01 1.30 0.03
CA ARG A 332 14.36 0.85 -0.36
C ARG A 332 14.85 -0.27 0.56
N PRO A 333 14.34 -1.49 0.45
CA PRO A 333 14.59 -2.55 1.45
C PRO A 333 16.06 -2.83 1.76
N HIS A 334 16.96 -2.82 0.76
CA HIS A 334 18.40 -3.02 0.97
C HIS A 334 19.19 -1.74 1.24
N GLN A 335 18.55 -0.57 1.11
CA GLN A 335 19.18 0.74 1.28
C GLN A 335 18.23 1.66 2.04
N ARG A 336 17.66 1.18 3.14
CA ARG A 336 16.66 1.91 3.93
C ARG A 336 17.20 3.26 4.37
N ASP A 337 16.34 4.28 4.33
CA ASP A 337 16.64 5.54 5.01
C ASP A 337 16.60 5.35 6.54
N ALA A 338 16.99 6.37 7.29
CA ALA A 338 17.08 6.29 8.74
C ALA A 338 15.71 5.99 9.41
N VAL A 339 14.60 6.46 8.83
CA VAL A 339 13.25 6.25 9.37
C VAL A 339 12.83 4.80 9.17
N ASP A 340 12.91 4.28 7.93
CA ASP A 340 12.56 2.88 7.65
C ASP A 340 13.48 1.90 8.39
N ALA A 341 14.78 2.19 8.47
CA ALA A 341 15.73 1.36 9.20
C ALA A 341 15.38 1.29 10.69
N ARG A 342 15.00 2.42 11.30
CA ARG A 342 14.57 2.48 12.69
C ARG A 342 13.25 1.72 12.93
N ILE A 343 12.25 1.91 12.05
CA ILE A 343 10.96 1.20 12.14
C ILE A 343 11.20 -0.31 12.08
N ILE A 344 11.93 -0.79 11.10
CA ILE A 344 12.24 -2.22 10.96
C ILE A 344 12.99 -2.73 12.19
N GLY A 345 14.02 -2.03 12.65
CA GLY A 345 14.80 -2.43 13.82
C GLY A 345 13.97 -2.44 15.11
N ALA A 346 13.03 -1.51 15.27
CA ALA A 346 12.11 -1.49 16.40
C ALA A 346 11.18 -2.71 16.37
N VAL A 347 10.60 -3.05 15.20
CA VAL A 347 9.74 -4.24 15.04
C VAL A 347 10.52 -5.55 15.25
N GLU A 348 11.79 -5.61 14.83
CA GLU A 348 12.65 -6.76 15.11
C GLU A 348 12.89 -6.93 16.61
N ALA A 349 13.08 -5.82 17.32
CA ALA A 349 13.35 -5.79 18.76
C ALA A 349 12.08 -5.80 19.64
N GLY A 350 10.87 -5.61 19.08
CA GLY A 350 9.62 -5.49 19.83
C GLY A 350 9.58 -4.22 20.70
N THR A 351 10.10 -3.11 20.17
CA THR A 351 10.23 -1.83 20.88
C THR A 351 9.58 -0.65 20.14
N GLU A 352 8.85 -0.95 19.10
CA GLU A 352 8.04 0.02 18.35
C GLU A 352 7.04 0.72 19.28
N ARG A 353 6.66 1.95 18.93
CA ARG A 353 5.77 2.80 19.74
C ARG A 353 4.83 3.62 18.87
N ILE A 354 3.60 3.77 19.33
CA ILE A 354 2.65 4.74 18.81
C ILE A 354 3.08 6.14 19.27
N ILE A 355 3.27 7.04 18.32
CA ILE A 355 3.81 8.38 18.58
C ILE A 355 2.78 9.48 18.32
N ASP A 356 3.02 10.64 18.94
CA ASP A 356 2.21 11.85 18.74
C ASP A 356 2.91 12.84 17.77
N ASN A 357 4.25 12.75 17.68
CA ASN A 357 5.06 13.66 16.88
C ASN A 357 6.33 12.95 16.37
N PRO A 358 6.72 13.15 15.11
CA PRO A 358 7.95 12.56 14.55
C PRO A 358 9.22 12.85 15.37
N ALA A 359 9.30 13.97 16.08
CA ALA A 359 10.45 14.32 16.91
C ALA A 359 10.69 13.33 18.07
N GLN A 360 9.63 12.60 18.53
CA GLN A 360 9.76 11.58 19.58
C GLN A 360 10.64 10.38 19.15
N VAL A 361 10.81 10.22 17.85
CA VAL A 361 11.58 9.13 17.23
C VAL A 361 12.74 9.65 16.37
N GLY A 362 13.19 10.90 16.61
CA GLY A 362 14.32 11.51 15.94
C GLY A 362 13.98 12.29 14.66
N GLY A 363 12.72 12.31 14.24
CA GLY A 363 12.26 13.08 13.08
C GLY A 363 12.84 12.62 11.75
N LEU A 364 12.79 13.49 10.75
CA LEU A 364 13.37 13.26 9.43
C LEU A 364 14.81 13.81 9.40
N ALA A 365 15.78 12.89 9.29
CA ALA A 365 17.16 13.28 9.06
C ALA A 365 17.36 13.61 7.56
N GLU A 366 17.60 14.88 7.28
CA GLU A 366 17.84 15.34 5.92
C GLU A 366 19.34 15.47 5.64
N GLY A 367 19.79 14.75 4.63
CA GLY A 367 21.13 14.93 4.05
C GLY A 367 21.12 15.94 2.88
N PRO A 368 22.29 16.28 2.35
CA PRO A 368 22.37 17.10 1.14
C PRO A 368 21.68 16.37 -0.04
N PRO A 369 21.05 17.13 -0.95
CA PRO A 369 20.52 16.57 -2.19
C PRO A 369 21.59 15.81 -2.98
N THR A 370 21.19 14.70 -3.57
CA THR A 370 22.07 13.92 -4.46
C THR A 370 21.60 14.05 -5.89
N GLN A 371 22.53 13.88 -6.84
CA GLN A 371 22.22 13.91 -8.28
C GLN A 371 22.92 12.77 -8.99
N LYS A 372 22.35 12.32 -10.08
CA LYS A 372 22.98 11.37 -11.00
C LYS A 372 22.68 11.75 -12.45
N VAL A 373 23.54 11.26 -13.35
CA VAL A 373 23.22 11.28 -14.77
C VAL A 373 22.21 10.16 -15.04
N SER A 374 21.19 10.49 -15.84
CA SER A 374 20.19 9.49 -16.23
C SER A 374 20.83 8.37 -17.06
N ASP A 375 20.43 7.15 -16.79
CA ASP A 375 20.82 5.93 -17.49
C ASP A 375 19.60 5.19 -18.07
N VAL A 376 18.51 5.93 -18.30
CA VAL A 376 17.31 5.43 -18.99
C VAL A 376 17.72 4.96 -20.38
N PRO A 377 17.29 3.76 -20.84
CA PRO A 377 17.56 3.33 -22.21
C PRO A 377 17.05 4.33 -23.25
N GLU A 378 17.86 4.66 -24.26
CA GLU A 378 17.49 5.62 -25.33
C GLU A 378 16.17 5.21 -26.03
N ASP A 379 15.97 3.92 -26.23
CA ASP A 379 14.77 3.34 -26.83
C ASP A 379 13.87 2.66 -25.76
N ALA A 380 13.63 3.36 -24.66
CA ALA A 380 12.94 2.86 -23.47
C ALA A 380 11.61 2.13 -23.75
N PHE A 381 10.85 2.60 -24.72
CA PHE A 381 9.56 2.03 -25.11
C PHE A 381 9.63 1.05 -26.29
N ALA A 382 10.82 0.68 -26.73
CA ALA A 382 10.98 -0.41 -27.70
C ALA A 382 10.72 -1.78 -27.02
N PRO A 383 10.34 -2.81 -27.80
CA PRO A 383 10.20 -4.16 -27.30
C PRO A 383 11.49 -4.64 -26.62
N GLY A 384 11.35 -5.11 -25.40
CA GLY A 384 12.39 -5.74 -24.61
C GLY A 384 12.35 -7.26 -24.72
N THR A 385 12.89 -7.94 -23.72
CA THR A 385 12.83 -9.40 -23.61
C THR A 385 11.49 -9.83 -22.98
N ASN A 386 11.02 -11.03 -23.32
CA ASN A 386 9.83 -11.65 -22.71
C ASN A 386 8.49 -10.91 -22.93
N GLY A 387 8.38 -10.08 -23.98
CA GLY A 387 7.16 -9.35 -24.28
C GLY A 387 6.97 -8.05 -23.51
N SER A 388 7.90 -7.70 -22.62
CA SER A 388 7.91 -6.43 -21.89
C SER A 388 8.61 -5.35 -22.72
N LEU A 389 8.44 -4.08 -22.34
CA LEU A 389 9.23 -2.97 -22.87
C LEU A 389 10.62 -2.89 -22.20
N LYS A 390 11.59 -2.27 -22.85
CA LYS A 390 12.93 -2.10 -22.27
C LYS A 390 12.90 -1.29 -20.98
N VAL A 391 12.03 -0.29 -20.87
CA VAL A 391 11.86 0.50 -19.65
C VAL A 391 11.37 -0.36 -18.48
N GLU A 392 10.48 -1.31 -18.71
CA GLU A 392 9.99 -2.21 -17.66
C GLU A 392 11.12 -3.11 -17.15
N ASN A 393 11.88 -3.70 -18.05
CA ASN A 393 13.04 -4.53 -17.68
C ASN A 393 14.09 -3.73 -16.91
N TRP A 394 14.32 -2.48 -17.31
CA TRP A 394 15.24 -1.58 -16.65
C TRP A 394 14.74 -1.17 -15.25
N LEU A 395 13.46 -0.82 -15.10
CA LEU A 395 12.85 -0.52 -13.80
C LEU A 395 12.87 -1.74 -12.86
N CYS A 396 12.59 -2.93 -13.38
CA CYS A 396 12.67 -4.18 -12.64
C CYS A 396 14.09 -4.42 -12.07
N ALA A 397 15.11 -4.28 -12.91
CA ALA A 397 16.50 -4.46 -12.47
C ALA A 397 16.87 -3.46 -11.36
N ARG A 398 16.38 -2.22 -11.43
CA ARG A 398 16.60 -1.22 -10.39
C ARG A 398 15.86 -1.53 -9.10
N GLY A 399 14.60 -1.95 -9.18
CA GLY A 399 13.85 -2.39 -8.01
C GLY A 399 14.52 -3.57 -7.30
N GLN A 400 14.99 -4.57 -8.06
CA GLN A 400 15.73 -5.69 -7.51
C GLN A 400 17.04 -5.27 -6.83
N ALA A 401 17.76 -4.29 -7.40
CA ALA A 401 18.98 -3.75 -6.78
C ALA A 401 18.69 -3.03 -5.45
N LEU A 402 17.48 -2.48 -5.26
CA LEU A 402 17.01 -1.92 -4.01
C LEU A 402 16.41 -2.95 -3.04
N GLY A 403 16.34 -4.22 -3.44
CA GLY A 403 15.81 -5.30 -2.61
C GLY A 403 14.30 -5.52 -2.74
N ALA A 404 13.68 -5.07 -3.83
CA ALA A 404 12.30 -5.44 -4.12
C ALA A 404 12.15 -6.98 -4.19
N SER A 405 11.01 -7.46 -3.74
CA SER A 405 10.67 -8.89 -3.83
C SER A 405 10.72 -9.35 -5.29
N PRO A 406 11.22 -10.57 -5.56
CA PRO A 406 11.14 -11.15 -6.89
C PRO A 406 9.68 -11.12 -7.40
N SER A 407 9.50 -10.69 -8.63
CA SER A 407 8.19 -10.68 -9.28
C SER A 407 8.27 -11.46 -10.60
N PRO A 408 7.26 -12.26 -10.95
CA PRO A 408 7.20 -12.92 -12.27
C PRO A 408 7.19 -11.93 -13.44
N GLU A 409 6.72 -10.71 -13.20
CA GLU A 409 6.74 -9.60 -14.16
C GLU A 409 8.14 -9.01 -14.33
N CYS A 410 9.03 -9.28 -13.37
CA CYS A 410 10.43 -8.92 -13.42
C CYS A 410 11.26 -10.16 -13.74
N PRO A 411 11.54 -10.49 -15.00
CA PRO A 411 12.33 -11.65 -15.33
C PRO A 411 13.72 -11.51 -14.73
N SER A 412 14.01 -12.35 -13.73
CA SER A 412 15.37 -12.55 -13.26
C SER A 412 16.22 -13.01 -14.44
N GLY A 413 17.30 -12.30 -14.72
CA GLY A 413 18.23 -12.73 -15.75
C GLY A 413 18.70 -14.16 -15.47
N GLY A 414 18.10 -15.15 -16.14
CA GLY A 414 18.62 -16.51 -16.13
C GLY A 414 17.69 -17.67 -15.87
N GLN A 415 16.41 -17.52 -15.58
CA GLN A 415 15.52 -18.68 -15.49
C GLN A 415 14.27 -18.53 -16.37
N ARG A 416 14.25 -19.27 -17.47
CA ARG A 416 13.06 -19.48 -18.28
C ARG A 416 12.04 -20.26 -17.44
N LEU A 417 10.91 -19.65 -17.10
CA LEU A 417 9.72 -20.40 -16.74
C LEU A 417 9.08 -20.93 -18.03
N SER A 418 9.47 -22.16 -18.40
CA SER A 418 8.73 -22.96 -19.36
C SER A 418 7.48 -23.50 -18.66
N GLN A 419 6.39 -22.77 -18.73
CA GLN A 419 5.03 -23.34 -18.54
C GLN A 419 4.04 -22.47 -19.28
N ARG A 420 3.96 -22.72 -20.59
CA ARG A 420 2.70 -22.60 -21.33
C ARG A 420 2.29 -24.01 -21.71
N ARG A 421 1.28 -24.57 -21.06
CA ARG A 421 0.27 -25.47 -21.66
C ARG A 421 -0.99 -25.41 -20.83
#